data_af2f1428cd1d926d5a68197e1da3d75f
#
_entry.id   af2f1428cd1d926d5a68197e1da3d75f
#
_cell.length_a   1.000
_cell.length_b   1.000
_cell.length_c   1.000
_cell.angle_alpha   90.00
_cell.angle_beta   90.00
_cell.angle_gamma   90.00
#
_symmetry.space_group_name_H-M   'P 1'
#
loop_
_entity.id
_entity.type
_entity.pdbx_description
1 polymer ?
#
loop_
_entity_poly.entity_id
_entity_poly.type
_entity_poly.pdbx_seq_one_letter_code
_entity_poly.pdbx_strand_id
1 'polypeptide(L)'
;MPVSTFRKPKQGSGGRIVAASVVGAMFSMLAMASPASAACWIDRERPTTADSQPVTSPRVAVTRSFAQAINGVLKANTTLQALPDVRIRSTWQITGHPRTTPGPYGLHLVLWAHGKETWAAGTCALIPQADRVDPNAAIVVQTNSVTSTLSQLVSYVRDDQLEAFIEPERIGQVGKYPVYRGQWIVLTFDGRLPWVPLTMGEYLAFEERRMVKEYEEAERNIAASSKPVQLDENELRKAYEAMKAVNPAEAEKFLAMMAEVRKSAARASAEAKPVTNGFARPLQEVRALRASLSPAELQQQAREGYTSRTPLAPIEKLPRLVKLDPSFPWDRANPNRIRMMEIHFSGRGAPYADMMRRVVDTLDWAAIEATMR
;
A
#
# COMPACT_ATOMS: atom_id res chain seq x y z
N MET A 1 -10.27 -9.30 22.68
CA MET A 1 -11.10 -10.23 21.91
C MET A 1 -10.51 -11.60 22.07
N PRO A 2 -11.28 -12.63 22.48
CA PRO A 2 -10.72 -13.89 22.96
C PRO A 2 -10.30 -14.82 21.84
N VAL A 3 -9.18 -15.49 22.09
CA VAL A 3 -8.57 -16.53 21.27
C VAL A 3 -9.43 -17.80 21.34
N SER A 4 -9.88 -18.30 20.19
CA SER A 4 -10.61 -19.56 20.08
C SER A 4 -9.62 -20.72 20.01
N THR A 5 -9.65 -21.57 21.01
CA THR A 5 -8.88 -22.82 21.09
C THR A 5 -9.59 -23.95 20.30
N PHE A 6 -8.91 -24.51 19.34
CA PHE A 6 -9.35 -25.69 18.60
C PHE A 6 -9.29 -26.96 19.48
N ARG A 7 -10.42 -27.60 19.68
CA ARG A 7 -10.53 -28.96 20.26
C ARG A 7 -10.37 -30.03 19.17
N LYS A 8 -9.49 -31.01 19.44
CA LYS A 8 -9.35 -32.25 18.65
C LYS A 8 -10.58 -33.14 18.83
N PRO A 9 -11.07 -33.82 17.78
CA PRO A 9 -12.08 -34.85 17.92
C PRO A 9 -11.46 -36.18 18.34
N LYS A 10 -12.19 -36.88 19.23
CA LYS A 10 -11.90 -38.24 19.76
C LYS A 10 -12.12 -39.30 18.67
N GLN A 11 -11.18 -40.25 18.57
CA GLN A 11 -11.34 -41.51 17.88
C GLN A 11 -12.34 -42.39 18.64
N GLY A 12 -13.33 -42.88 17.93
CA GLY A 12 -14.28 -43.90 18.39
C GLY A 12 -14.05 -45.23 17.66
N SER A 13 -13.99 -46.27 18.44
CA SER A 13 -13.68 -47.67 18.10
C SER A 13 -14.84 -48.44 17.47
N GLY A 14 -14.50 -49.30 16.52
CA GLY A 14 -14.98 -50.71 16.48
C GLY A 14 -16.42 -50.97 16.02
N GLY A 15 -16.55 -51.62 14.87
CA GLY A 15 -17.76 -52.26 14.45
C GLY A 15 -17.51 -53.18 13.24
N ARG A 16 -17.29 -54.49 13.49
CA ARG A 16 -17.33 -55.55 12.46
C ARG A 16 -18.76 -55.73 11.96
N ILE A 17 -18.99 -55.72 10.66
CA ILE A 17 -20.21 -56.28 10.05
C ILE A 17 -19.84 -57.02 8.76
N VAL A 18 -20.02 -58.26 8.80
CA VAL A 18 -20.52 -59.36 7.94
C VAL A 18 -20.67 -59.00 6.43
N ALA A 19 -20.01 -59.86 5.65
CA ALA A 19 -20.19 -60.01 4.22
C ALA A 19 -21.59 -60.49 3.86
N ALA A 20 -22.23 -59.81 2.91
CA ALA A 20 -23.35 -60.37 2.14
C ALA A 20 -23.07 -60.11 0.65
N SER A 21 -22.79 -61.20 -0.07
CA SER A 21 -22.66 -61.20 -1.53
C SER A 21 -24.05 -61.00 -2.14
N VAL A 22 -24.22 -59.98 -2.96
CA VAL A 22 -25.33 -59.86 -3.92
C VAL A 22 -24.73 -59.58 -5.29
N VAL A 23 -24.87 -60.60 -6.14
CA VAL A 23 -24.67 -60.53 -7.59
C VAL A 23 -25.82 -59.69 -8.17
N GLY A 24 -25.51 -58.51 -8.69
CA GLY A 24 -26.50 -57.63 -9.32
C GLY A 24 -25.88 -56.93 -10.49
N ALA A 25 -26.39 -57.25 -11.63
CA ALA A 25 -26.30 -56.70 -12.98
C ALA A 25 -25.42 -55.45 -13.20
N MET A 26 -24.35 -55.56 -13.99
CA MET A 26 -23.65 -54.49 -14.63
C MET A 26 -24.61 -53.75 -15.59
N PHE A 27 -25.15 -52.63 -15.14
CA PHE A 27 -25.53 -51.53 -16.02
C PHE A 27 -24.33 -50.56 -16.05
N SER A 28 -23.54 -50.66 -17.10
CA SER A 28 -22.55 -49.67 -17.44
C SER A 28 -23.29 -48.36 -17.82
N MET A 29 -23.61 -47.54 -16.83
CA MET A 29 -23.83 -46.12 -17.08
C MET A 29 -22.46 -45.52 -17.41
N LEU A 30 -22.16 -45.41 -18.70
CA LEU A 30 -21.24 -44.41 -19.17
C LEU A 30 -21.82 -43.05 -18.72
N ALA A 31 -21.43 -42.60 -17.54
CA ALA A 31 -21.51 -41.19 -17.19
C ALA A 31 -20.69 -40.45 -18.27
N MET A 32 -21.36 -39.96 -19.28
CA MET A 32 -20.78 -38.95 -20.17
C MET A 32 -20.38 -37.79 -19.23
N ALA A 33 -19.12 -37.80 -18.79
CA ALA A 33 -18.54 -36.64 -18.18
C ALA A 33 -18.69 -35.50 -19.21
N SER A 34 -19.64 -34.61 -18.98
CA SER A 34 -19.72 -33.38 -19.74
C SER A 34 -18.33 -32.78 -19.68
N PRO A 35 -17.73 -32.40 -20.83
CA PRO A 35 -16.42 -31.79 -20.84
C PRO A 35 -16.51 -30.61 -19.87
N ALA A 36 -15.68 -30.63 -18.84
CA ALA A 36 -15.56 -29.51 -17.91
C ALA A 36 -15.36 -28.27 -18.77
N SER A 37 -16.32 -27.37 -18.78
CA SER A 37 -16.23 -26.19 -19.63
C SER A 37 -14.98 -25.43 -19.23
N ALA A 38 -14.02 -25.32 -20.14
CA ALA A 38 -12.78 -24.58 -19.90
C ALA A 38 -13.11 -23.23 -19.32
N ALA A 39 -12.33 -22.80 -18.32
CA ALA A 39 -12.54 -21.50 -17.67
C ALA A 39 -12.56 -20.39 -18.75
N CYS A 40 -13.54 -19.52 -18.68
CA CYS A 40 -13.66 -18.43 -19.63
C CYS A 40 -12.76 -17.27 -19.19
N TRP A 41 -11.90 -16.81 -20.12
CA TRP A 41 -10.96 -15.73 -19.89
C TRP A 41 -11.28 -14.52 -20.76
N ILE A 42 -11.26 -13.33 -20.14
CA ILE A 42 -11.38 -12.06 -20.85
C ILE A 42 -10.21 -11.18 -20.48
N ASP A 43 -9.44 -10.76 -21.46
CA ASP A 43 -8.34 -9.81 -21.31
C ASP A 43 -8.84 -8.40 -21.60
N ARG A 44 -8.68 -7.48 -20.66
CA ARG A 44 -8.97 -6.05 -20.85
C ARG A 44 -7.69 -5.23 -20.67
N GLU A 45 -7.38 -4.45 -21.65
CA GLU A 45 -6.32 -3.45 -21.55
C GLU A 45 -6.86 -2.15 -20.95
N ARG A 46 -6.15 -1.64 -19.96
CA ARG A 46 -6.32 -0.26 -19.48
C ARG A 46 -4.96 0.43 -19.55
N PRO A 47 -4.53 0.92 -20.73
CA PRO A 47 -3.20 1.51 -20.91
C PRO A 47 -3.10 2.91 -20.33
N THR A 48 -3.64 3.10 -19.13
CA THR A 48 -3.56 4.35 -18.38
C THR A 48 -2.60 4.17 -17.21
N THR A 49 -1.83 5.22 -16.90
CA THR A 49 -1.14 5.31 -15.61
C THR A 49 -2.17 5.47 -14.50
N ALA A 50 -1.79 5.17 -13.25
CA ALA A 50 -2.61 5.45 -12.09
C ALA A 50 -3.05 6.93 -12.03
N ASP A 51 -2.25 7.83 -12.60
CA ASP A 51 -2.51 9.27 -12.68
C ASP A 51 -3.29 9.67 -13.96
N SER A 52 -3.90 8.72 -14.68
CA SER A 52 -4.69 8.93 -15.89
C SER A 52 -3.93 9.65 -17.02
N GLN A 53 -2.61 9.68 -16.99
CA GLN A 53 -1.81 10.28 -18.06
C GLN A 53 -1.73 9.34 -19.27
N PRO A 54 -1.83 9.85 -20.50
CA PRO A 54 -1.67 9.06 -21.70
C PRO A 54 -0.25 8.48 -21.74
N VAL A 55 -0.17 7.16 -21.84
CA VAL A 55 1.10 6.45 -21.88
C VAL A 55 1.61 6.43 -23.32
N THR A 56 2.86 6.81 -23.52
CA THR A 56 3.50 6.78 -24.84
C THR A 56 3.63 5.35 -25.36
N SER A 57 3.51 5.18 -26.66
CA SER A 57 3.48 3.93 -27.40
C SER A 57 4.53 2.86 -26.98
N PRO A 58 5.83 3.19 -26.78
CA PRO A 58 6.81 2.17 -26.37
C PRO A 58 6.52 1.52 -25.02
N ARG A 59 6.04 2.29 -24.03
CA ARG A 59 5.73 1.79 -22.68
C ARG A 59 4.56 0.81 -22.70
N VAL A 60 3.51 1.16 -23.44
CA VAL A 60 2.33 0.30 -23.59
C VAL A 60 2.71 -1.04 -24.18
N ALA A 61 3.52 -1.05 -25.24
CA ALA A 61 3.93 -2.28 -25.91
C ALA A 61 4.70 -3.23 -24.97
N VAL A 62 5.66 -2.69 -24.22
CA VAL A 62 6.46 -3.46 -23.26
C VAL A 62 5.60 -3.99 -22.12
N THR A 63 4.78 -3.14 -21.51
CA THR A 63 3.91 -3.57 -20.40
C THR A 63 2.89 -4.61 -20.86
N ARG A 64 2.36 -4.46 -22.09
CA ARG A 64 1.50 -5.47 -22.71
C ARG A 64 2.21 -6.81 -22.86
N SER A 65 3.44 -6.82 -23.34
CA SER A 65 4.25 -8.02 -23.48
C SER A 65 4.41 -8.75 -22.14
N PHE A 66 4.73 -8.02 -21.06
CA PHE A 66 4.82 -8.61 -19.72
C PHE A 66 3.47 -9.13 -19.21
N ALA A 67 2.41 -8.35 -19.37
CA ALA A 67 1.07 -8.78 -18.97
C ALA A 67 0.67 -10.06 -19.71
N GLN A 68 0.96 -10.15 -20.99
CA GLN A 68 0.69 -11.35 -21.81
C GLN A 68 1.53 -12.56 -21.35
N ALA A 69 2.83 -12.36 -21.07
CA ALA A 69 3.70 -13.42 -20.58
C ALA A 69 3.21 -13.99 -19.24
N ILE A 70 2.94 -13.14 -18.27
CA ILE A 70 2.43 -13.54 -16.95
C ILE A 70 1.05 -14.20 -17.09
N ASN A 71 0.14 -13.61 -17.87
CA ASN A 71 -1.16 -14.20 -18.15
C ASN A 71 -1.03 -15.56 -18.82
N GLY A 72 -0.05 -15.75 -19.70
CA GLY A 72 0.23 -17.04 -20.33
C GLY A 72 0.54 -18.13 -19.32
N VAL A 73 1.41 -17.84 -18.35
CA VAL A 73 1.74 -18.78 -17.26
C VAL A 73 0.52 -19.05 -16.39
N LEU A 74 -0.23 -18.02 -16.00
CA LEU A 74 -1.43 -18.20 -15.20
C LEU A 74 -2.52 -18.98 -15.95
N LYS A 75 -2.72 -18.72 -17.24
CA LYS A 75 -3.66 -19.45 -18.08
C LYS A 75 -3.27 -20.94 -18.26
N ALA A 76 -1.98 -21.25 -18.25
CA ALA A 76 -1.49 -22.63 -18.33
C ALA A 76 -1.68 -23.41 -17.04
N ASN A 77 -2.01 -22.75 -15.90
CA ASN A 77 -2.22 -23.44 -14.64
C ASN A 77 -3.49 -24.31 -14.69
N THR A 78 -3.30 -25.62 -14.51
CA THR A 78 -4.39 -26.61 -14.65
C THR A 78 -5.49 -26.43 -13.60
N THR A 79 -5.15 -25.97 -12.40
CA THR A 79 -6.14 -25.67 -11.36
C THR A 79 -7.03 -24.51 -11.77
N LEU A 80 -6.46 -23.43 -12.35
CA LEU A 80 -7.25 -22.31 -12.84
C LEU A 80 -8.13 -22.70 -14.04
N GLN A 81 -7.61 -23.55 -14.94
CA GLN A 81 -8.39 -24.06 -16.07
C GLN A 81 -9.53 -24.97 -15.67
N ALA A 82 -9.34 -25.78 -14.63
CA ALA A 82 -10.33 -26.74 -14.15
C ALA A 82 -11.40 -26.14 -13.22
N LEU A 83 -11.42 -24.80 -13.02
CA LEU A 83 -12.39 -24.15 -12.14
C LEU A 83 -13.80 -24.23 -12.72
N PRO A 84 -14.72 -25.01 -12.10
CA PRO A 84 -16.08 -25.07 -12.57
C PRO A 84 -16.79 -23.73 -12.31
N ASP A 85 -17.60 -23.30 -13.27
CA ASP A 85 -18.48 -22.13 -13.13
C ASP A 85 -17.79 -20.81 -12.74
N VAL A 86 -16.48 -20.69 -12.96
CA VAL A 86 -15.70 -19.48 -12.74
C VAL A 86 -15.33 -18.82 -14.06
N ARG A 87 -15.43 -17.50 -14.08
CA ARG A 87 -14.98 -16.68 -15.20
C ARG A 87 -13.85 -15.78 -14.73
N ILE A 88 -12.78 -15.69 -15.52
CA ILE A 88 -11.60 -14.93 -15.15
C ILE A 88 -11.48 -13.72 -16.07
N ARG A 89 -11.47 -12.54 -15.46
CA ARG A 89 -11.20 -11.29 -16.15
C ARG A 89 -9.80 -10.81 -15.78
N SER A 90 -8.93 -10.70 -16.76
CA SER A 90 -7.62 -10.09 -16.60
C SER A 90 -7.70 -8.61 -16.98
N THR A 91 -7.20 -7.76 -16.10
CA THR A 91 -7.01 -6.33 -16.38
C THR A 91 -5.60 -5.94 -15.99
N TRP A 92 -4.97 -5.09 -16.79
CA TRP A 92 -3.65 -4.56 -16.46
C TRP A 92 -3.56 -3.07 -16.72
N GLN A 93 -2.72 -2.41 -15.95
CA GLN A 93 -2.41 -1.00 -16.07
C GLN A 93 -0.91 -0.77 -15.79
N ILE A 94 -0.40 0.34 -16.30
CA ILE A 94 0.97 0.77 -15.98
C ILE A 94 0.94 1.53 -14.67
N THR A 95 1.84 1.16 -13.75
CA THR A 95 2.06 1.92 -12.53
C THR A 95 3.39 2.65 -12.62
N GLY A 96 3.45 3.90 -12.19
CA GLY A 96 4.64 4.73 -12.32
C GLY A 96 4.70 5.83 -11.28
N HIS A 97 4.50 5.49 -9.99
CA HIS A 97 4.72 6.49 -8.95
C HIS A 97 6.18 6.45 -8.50
N PRO A 98 6.95 7.58 -8.60
CA PRO A 98 8.39 7.60 -8.30
C PRO A 98 8.79 7.12 -6.91
N ARG A 99 7.87 7.17 -5.94
CA ARG A 99 8.10 6.77 -4.56
C ARG A 99 7.86 5.29 -4.31
N THR A 100 6.88 4.73 -4.99
CA THR A 100 6.40 3.38 -4.72
C THR A 100 6.83 2.39 -5.79
N THR A 101 7.33 2.92 -6.90
CA THR A 101 7.89 2.19 -8.02
C THR A 101 9.29 2.71 -8.27
N PRO A 102 10.29 2.26 -7.49
CA PRO A 102 11.67 2.71 -7.64
C PRO A 102 12.26 2.36 -9.02
N GLY A 103 11.70 1.32 -9.66
CA GLY A 103 11.97 1.00 -11.06
C GLY A 103 11.28 1.95 -12.03
N PRO A 104 11.72 1.99 -13.31
CA PRO A 104 11.22 2.97 -14.28
C PRO A 104 9.74 2.77 -14.63
N TYR A 105 9.23 1.53 -14.58
CA TYR A 105 7.82 1.21 -14.80
C TYR A 105 7.41 -0.02 -14.02
N GLY A 106 6.19 0.00 -13.49
CA GLY A 106 5.53 -1.13 -12.91
C GLY A 106 4.34 -1.59 -13.77
N LEU A 107 4.03 -2.87 -13.70
CA LEU A 107 2.79 -3.46 -14.16
C LEU A 107 1.92 -3.74 -12.94
N HIS A 108 0.66 -3.36 -13.00
CA HIS A 108 -0.37 -3.84 -12.09
C HIS A 108 -1.34 -4.68 -12.89
N LEU A 109 -1.24 -6.00 -12.74
CA LEU A 109 -2.10 -6.99 -13.38
C LEU A 109 -3.03 -7.57 -12.32
N VAL A 110 -4.32 -7.61 -12.60
CA VAL A 110 -5.30 -8.22 -11.71
C VAL A 110 -6.15 -9.20 -12.49
N LEU A 111 -6.20 -10.44 -12.00
CA LEU A 111 -7.12 -11.45 -12.44
C LEU A 111 -8.27 -11.55 -11.43
N TRP A 112 -9.47 -11.28 -11.90
CA TRP A 112 -10.69 -11.34 -11.11
C TRP A 112 -11.44 -12.63 -11.44
N ALA A 113 -11.66 -13.48 -10.46
CA ALA A 113 -12.49 -14.67 -10.60
C ALA A 113 -13.92 -14.37 -10.12
N HIS A 114 -14.87 -14.48 -11.04
CA HIS A 114 -16.28 -14.21 -10.80
C HIS A 114 -17.08 -15.52 -10.88
N GLY A 115 -18.09 -15.66 -10.03
CA GLY A 115 -19.02 -16.78 -10.07
C GLY A 115 -19.99 -16.71 -11.25
N LYS A 116 -20.69 -17.81 -11.46
CA LYS A 116 -21.63 -18.01 -12.57
C LYS A 116 -22.73 -16.96 -12.64
N GLU A 117 -23.15 -16.45 -11.51
CA GLU A 117 -24.22 -15.46 -11.37
C GLU A 117 -23.91 -14.11 -12.03
N THR A 118 -22.65 -13.86 -12.34
CA THR A 118 -22.21 -12.58 -12.94
C THR A 118 -22.06 -12.64 -14.45
N TRP A 119 -22.40 -13.78 -15.10
CA TRP A 119 -22.16 -14.01 -16.52
C TRP A 119 -23.46 -14.33 -17.26
N ALA A 120 -23.54 -13.85 -18.51
CA ALA A 120 -24.64 -14.22 -19.38
C ALA A 120 -24.58 -15.72 -19.74
N ALA A 121 -25.69 -16.39 -19.68
CA ALA A 121 -25.77 -17.83 -19.96
C ALA A 121 -25.22 -18.16 -21.37
N GLY A 122 -24.38 -19.18 -21.44
CA GLY A 122 -23.80 -19.68 -22.70
C GLY A 122 -22.76 -18.78 -23.37
N THR A 123 -22.38 -17.67 -22.76
CA THR A 123 -21.37 -16.74 -23.28
C THR A 123 -20.27 -16.46 -22.27
N CYS A 124 -19.15 -15.90 -22.73
CA CYS A 124 -18.10 -15.36 -21.84
C CYS A 124 -18.32 -13.86 -21.52
N ALA A 125 -19.48 -13.29 -21.85
CA ALA A 125 -19.75 -11.90 -21.63
C ALA A 125 -20.24 -11.64 -20.18
N LEU A 126 -19.65 -10.65 -19.50
CA LEU A 126 -20.16 -10.16 -18.23
C LEU A 126 -21.55 -9.51 -18.45
N ILE A 127 -22.46 -9.78 -17.52
CA ILE A 127 -23.68 -8.99 -17.47
C ILE A 127 -23.36 -7.53 -17.07
N PRO A 128 -24.16 -6.54 -17.49
CA PRO A 128 -23.84 -5.11 -17.24
C PRO A 128 -23.62 -4.77 -15.76
N GLN A 129 -24.24 -5.51 -14.85
CA GLN A 129 -24.13 -5.31 -13.41
C GLN A 129 -22.89 -5.97 -12.79
N ALA A 130 -22.23 -6.87 -13.51
CA ALA A 130 -21.09 -7.65 -12.96
C ALA A 130 -19.87 -6.78 -12.61
N ASP A 131 -19.70 -5.64 -13.27
CA ASP A 131 -18.63 -4.68 -12.93
C ASP A 131 -18.79 -4.05 -11.54
N ARG A 132 -20.00 -4.16 -10.94
CA ARG A 132 -20.32 -3.68 -9.60
C ARG A 132 -20.26 -4.80 -8.54
N VAL A 133 -20.14 -6.04 -8.96
CA VAL A 133 -20.05 -7.18 -8.06
C VAL A 133 -18.58 -7.45 -7.75
N ASP A 134 -18.26 -7.46 -6.47
CA ASP A 134 -16.93 -7.82 -6.02
C ASP A 134 -16.58 -9.25 -6.44
N PRO A 135 -15.36 -9.49 -6.90
CA PRO A 135 -14.92 -10.83 -7.29
C PRO A 135 -14.88 -11.77 -6.08
N ASN A 136 -15.13 -13.03 -6.33
CA ASN A 136 -15.03 -14.09 -5.30
C ASN A 136 -13.57 -14.42 -4.98
N ALA A 137 -12.68 -14.25 -5.94
CA ALA A 137 -11.24 -14.40 -5.76
C ALA A 137 -10.47 -13.47 -6.71
N ALA A 138 -9.22 -13.18 -6.35
CA ALA A 138 -8.33 -12.38 -7.19
C ALA A 138 -6.89 -12.86 -7.10
N ILE A 139 -6.17 -12.72 -8.20
CA ILE A 139 -4.71 -12.79 -8.27
C ILE A 139 -4.24 -11.40 -8.68
N VAL A 140 -3.44 -10.78 -7.83
CA VAL A 140 -2.87 -9.46 -8.09
C VAL A 140 -1.37 -9.62 -8.30
N VAL A 141 -0.87 -9.09 -9.39
CA VAL A 141 0.57 -9.07 -9.70
C VAL A 141 1.01 -7.63 -9.85
N GLN A 142 2.01 -7.24 -9.08
CA GLN A 142 2.65 -5.92 -9.19
C GLN A 142 4.13 -6.12 -9.51
N THR A 143 4.66 -5.34 -10.44
CA THR A 143 6.08 -5.41 -10.79
C THR A 143 6.79 -4.11 -10.49
N ASN A 144 8.07 -4.20 -10.10
CA ASN A 144 8.93 -3.06 -9.77
C ASN A 144 8.31 -2.11 -8.73
N SER A 145 7.42 -2.61 -7.88
CA SER A 145 6.72 -1.89 -6.83
C SER A 145 6.92 -2.58 -5.50
N VAL A 146 7.07 -1.81 -4.43
CA VAL A 146 7.18 -2.30 -3.04
C VAL A 146 5.96 -1.92 -2.20
N THR A 147 4.97 -1.30 -2.81
CA THR A 147 3.81 -0.69 -2.12
C THR A 147 2.97 -1.66 -1.33
N SER A 148 2.86 -2.89 -1.82
CA SER A 148 1.97 -3.87 -1.18
C SER A 148 2.64 -4.54 0.00
N THR A 149 3.94 -4.80 -0.10
CA THR A 149 4.73 -5.41 0.97
C THR A 149 5.22 -4.36 1.97
N LEU A 150 5.73 -3.21 1.51
CA LEU A 150 6.13 -2.07 2.34
C LEU A 150 4.99 -1.04 2.45
N SER A 151 3.81 -1.48 2.89
CA SER A 151 2.60 -0.64 2.89
C SER A 151 2.55 0.37 4.03
N GLN A 152 3.34 0.18 5.09
CA GLN A 152 3.35 1.03 6.27
C GLN A 152 4.57 1.95 6.26
N LEU A 153 4.39 3.12 5.64
CA LEU A 153 5.35 4.22 5.71
C LEU A 153 5.25 4.87 7.09
N VAL A 154 6.34 4.85 7.85
CA VAL A 154 6.40 5.39 9.21
C VAL A 154 6.82 6.85 9.21
N SER A 155 7.80 7.18 8.38
CA SER A 155 8.33 8.53 8.32
C SER A 155 8.79 8.88 6.91
N TYR A 156 8.51 10.11 6.51
CA TYR A 156 8.82 10.63 5.20
C TYR A 156 9.32 12.08 5.30
N VAL A 157 10.50 12.35 4.76
CA VAL A 157 10.98 13.70 4.53
C VAL A 157 11.18 13.94 3.05
N ARG A 158 10.41 14.87 2.52
CA ARG A 158 10.25 15.11 1.08
C ARG A 158 11.56 15.37 0.34
N ASP A 159 12.50 16.03 1.00
CA ASP A 159 13.73 16.52 0.36
C ASP A 159 14.91 15.53 0.45
N ASP A 160 14.87 14.58 1.37
CA ASP A 160 16.02 13.72 1.65
C ASP A 160 15.92 12.32 1.02
N GLN A 161 14.81 12.02 0.33
CA GLN A 161 14.54 10.72 -0.31
C GLN A 161 14.68 9.50 0.65
N LEU A 162 14.75 9.74 1.96
CA LEU A 162 14.78 8.68 2.96
C LEU A 162 13.36 8.37 3.38
N GLU A 163 12.95 7.14 3.11
CA GLU A 163 11.67 6.59 3.52
C GLU A 163 11.91 5.45 4.49
N ALA A 164 11.29 5.53 5.67
CA ALA A 164 11.32 4.49 6.68
C ALA A 164 10.00 3.74 6.68
N PHE A 165 10.08 2.42 6.54
CA PHE A 165 8.93 1.52 6.52
C PHE A 165 9.00 0.56 7.69
N ILE A 166 7.84 0.09 8.16
CA ILE A 166 7.82 -1.08 9.04
C ILE A 166 8.30 -2.29 8.25
N GLU A 167 9.23 -3.06 8.84
CA GLU A 167 9.67 -4.32 8.25
C GLU A 167 8.47 -5.26 8.08
N PRO A 168 8.20 -5.76 6.88
CA PRO A 168 7.07 -6.64 6.66
C PRO A 168 7.30 -7.98 7.36
N GLU A 169 6.28 -8.45 8.08
CA GLU A 169 6.33 -9.74 8.76
C GLU A 169 6.33 -10.87 7.76
N ARG A 170 7.40 -11.67 7.74
CA ARG A 170 7.47 -12.89 6.95
C ARG A 170 6.67 -13.98 7.65
N ILE A 171 5.60 -14.45 7.01
CA ILE A 171 4.66 -15.45 7.55
C ILE A 171 4.88 -16.86 6.98
N GLY A 172 5.69 -16.98 5.92
CA GLY A 172 5.90 -18.27 5.28
C GLY A 172 6.82 -18.22 4.07
N GLN A 173 6.71 -19.26 3.25
CA GLN A 173 7.47 -19.44 2.03
C GLN A 173 6.70 -20.31 1.04
N VAL A 174 6.80 -19.98 -0.26
CA VAL A 174 6.31 -20.78 -1.37
C VAL A 174 7.50 -21.10 -2.28
N GLY A 175 7.87 -22.38 -2.34
CA GLY A 175 9.16 -22.76 -2.96
C GLY A 175 10.32 -22.01 -2.30
N LYS A 176 11.08 -21.22 -3.07
CA LYS A 176 12.17 -20.37 -2.56
C LYS A 176 11.73 -18.93 -2.23
N TYR A 177 10.48 -18.56 -2.50
CA TYR A 177 10.00 -17.19 -2.41
C TYR A 177 9.37 -16.91 -1.05
N PRO A 178 9.75 -15.83 -0.36
CA PRO A 178 9.17 -15.46 0.92
C PRO A 178 7.73 -14.99 0.76
N VAL A 179 6.90 -15.31 1.76
CA VAL A 179 5.52 -14.84 1.88
C VAL A 179 5.44 -13.89 3.07
N TYR A 180 4.93 -12.71 2.83
CA TYR A 180 4.77 -11.67 3.84
C TYR A 180 3.31 -11.51 4.27
N ARG A 181 3.11 -10.82 5.40
CA ARG A 181 1.79 -10.50 5.94
C ARG A 181 0.90 -9.88 4.85
N GLY A 182 -0.38 -10.28 4.83
CA GLY A 182 -1.28 -9.97 3.71
C GLY A 182 -1.15 -10.96 2.54
N GLN A 183 -0.38 -12.06 2.71
CA GLN A 183 -0.21 -13.14 1.71
C GLN A 183 0.46 -12.67 0.40
N TRP A 184 1.35 -11.68 0.49
CA TRP A 184 2.18 -11.24 -0.62
C TRP A 184 3.39 -12.14 -0.79
N ILE A 185 3.52 -12.75 -1.95
CA ILE A 185 4.68 -13.55 -2.35
C ILE A 185 5.60 -12.62 -3.13
N VAL A 186 6.87 -12.54 -2.70
CA VAL A 186 7.84 -11.61 -3.29
C VAL A 186 8.88 -12.40 -4.07
N LEU A 187 8.98 -12.10 -5.36
CA LEU A 187 10.01 -12.59 -6.26
C LEU A 187 10.97 -11.45 -6.59
N THR A 188 12.25 -11.72 -6.57
CA THR A 188 13.29 -10.77 -7.01
C THR A 188 14.25 -11.46 -7.98
N PHE A 189 14.78 -10.70 -8.91
CA PHE A 189 15.59 -11.23 -10.00
C PHE A 189 16.83 -12.01 -9.54
N ASP A 190 17.46 -11.59 -8.42
CA ASP A 190 18.69 -12.16 -7.88
C ASP A 190 18.53 -12.73 -6.46
N GLY A 191 17.30 -12.83 -5.97
CA GLY A 191 16.98 -13.32 -4.63
C GLY A 191 17.20 -12.31 -3.51
N ARG A 192 17.76 -11.12 -3.79
CA ARG A 192 17.90 -10.04 -2.81
C ARG A 192 16.62 -9.29 -2.65
N LEU A 193 16.28 -8.90 -1.41
CA LEU A 193 15.14 -8.04 -1.16
C LEU A 193 15.47 -6.58 -1.52
N PRO A 194 14.51 -5.80 -2.01
CA PRO A 194 14.72 -4.39 -2.35
C PRO A 194 14.72 -3.47 -1.13
N TRP A 195 14.80 -4.01 0.07
CA TRP A 195 14.93 -3.27 1.32
C TRP A 195 15.97 -3.89 2.23
N VAL A 196 16.52 -3.06 3.07
CA VAL A 196 17.52 -3.41 4.08
C VAL A 196 17.14 -2.85 5.44
N PRO A 197 17.63 -3.42 6.54
CA PRO A 197 17.45 -2.84 7.86
C PRO A 197 17.85 -1.35 7.88
N LEU A 198 17.00 -0.52 8.45
CA LEU A 198 17.35 0.86 8.78
C LEU A 198 18.08 0.85 10.12
N THR A 199 19.29 1.40 10.21
CA THR A 199 20.01 1.46 11.47
C THR A 199 19.45 2.54 12.39
N MET A 200 19.64 2.38 13.71
CA MET A 200 19.22 3.36 14.70
C MET A 200 19.88 4.73 14.47
N GLY A 201 21.17 4.72 14.12
CA GLY A 201 21.89 5.96 13.81
C GLY A 201 21.33 6.71 12.62
N GLU A 202 20.98 5.99 11.53
CA GLU A 202 20.32 6.56 10.35
C GLU A 202 18.93 7.10 10.69
N TYR A 203 18.14 6.32 11.44
CA TYR A 203 16.78 6.72 11.82
C TYR A 203 16.78 7.97 12.71
N LEU A 204 17.63 8.02 13.74
CA LEU A 204 17.74 9.20 14.61
C LEU A 204 18.28 10.43 13.87
N ALA A 205 19.25 10.25 12.96
CA ALA A 205 19.73 11.35 12.13
C ALA A 205 18.64 11.88 11.19
N PHE A 206 17.78 11.00 10.69
CA PHE A 206 16.64 11.36 9.87
C PHE A 206 15.58 12.12 10.68
N GLU A 207 15.18 11.59 11.85
CA GLU A 207 14.22 12.24 12.74
C GLU A 207 14.72 13.61 13.22
N GLU A 208 16.02 13.73 13.52
CA GLU A 208 16.62 15.01 13.87
C GLU A 208 16.45 16.03 12.73
N ARG A 209 16.78 15.67 11.49
CA ARG A 209 16.60 16.56 10.33
C ARG A 209 15.16 16.96 10.12
N ARG A 210 14.23 16.01 10.24
CA ARG A 210 12.79 16.27 10.16
C ARG A 210 12.35 17.28 11.21
N MET A 211 12.72 17.05 12.46
CA MET A 211 12.37 17.93 13.58
C MET A 211 13.01 19.33 13.47
N VAL A 212 14.21 19.43 12.92
CA VAL A 212 14.83 20.75 12.63
C VAL A 212 13.97 21.55 11.65
N LYS A 213 13.53 20.93 10.55
CA LYS A 213 12.66 21.60 9.56
C LYS A 213 11.32 22.03 10.18
N GLU A 214 10.69 21.16 10.95
CA GLU A 214 9.43 21.47 11.62
C GLU A 214 9.61 22.56 12.69
N TYR A 215 10.73 22.55 13.41
CA TYR A 215 11.09 23.58 14.35
C TYR A 215 11.24 24.96 13.66
N GLU A 216 12.02 25.01 12.57
CA GLU A 216 12.22 26.24 11.81
C GLU A 216 10.93 26.77 11.17
N GLU A 217 10.07 25.87 10.69
CA GLU A 217 8.76 26.25 10.15
C GLU A 217 7.85 26.80 11.24
N ALA A 218 7.82 26.15 12.41
CA ALA A 218 7.07 26.64 13.55
C ALA A 218 7.56 28.03 14.03
N GLU A 219 8.89 28.25 14.08
CA GLU A 219 9.46 29.57 14.39
C GLU A 219 9.02 30.63 13.39
N ARG A 220 9.06 30.33 12.08
CA ARG A 220 8.59 31.26 11.05
C ARG A 220 7.11 31.58 11.23
N ASN A 221 6.28 30.59 11.53
CA ASN A 221 4.85 30.76 11.73
C ASN A 221 4.54 31.55 13.00
N ILE A 222 5.26 31.31 14.09
CA ILE A 222 5.17 32.09 15.33
C ILE A 222 5.57 33.56 15.05
N ALA A 223 6.68 33.77 14.39
CA ALA A 223 7.13 35.11 14.03
C ALA A 223 6.15 35.88 13.11
N ALA A 224 5.53 35.15 12.17
CA ALA A 224 4.49 35.70 11.30
C ALA A 224 3.21 36.04 12.07
N SER A 225 2.79 35.16 12.97
CA SER A 225 1.59 35.36 13.81
C SER A 225 1.76 36.45 14.88
N SER A 226 3.01 36.67 15.32
CA SER A 226 3.33 37.66 16.33
C SER A 226 3.38 39.06 15.77
N LYS A 227 3.35 39.25 14.44
CA LYS A 227 3.25 40.55 13.84
C LYS A 227 1.88 41.15 14.12
N PRO A 228 1.79 42.33 14.72
CA PRO A 228 0.52 42.98 14.93
C PRO A 228 -0.18 43.15 13.57
N VAL A 229 -1.47 42.89 13.54
CA VAL A 229 -2.29 43.17 12.34
C VAL A 229 -2.15 44.66 12.05
N GLN A 230 -1.32 45.00 11.07
CA GLN A 230 -1.20 46.37 10.60
C GLN A 230 -2.43 46.63 9.71
N LEU A 231 -3.39 47.34 10.27
CA LEU A 231 -4.49 47.90 9.47
C LEU A 231 -3.85 48.98 8.57
N ASP A 232 -4.05 48.86 7.26
CA ASP A 232 -3.57 49.89 6.33
C ASP A 232 -4.37 51.17 6.56
N GLU A 233 -3.74 52.09 7.29
CA GLU A 233 -4.37 53.39 7.66
C GLU A 233 -4.79 54.18 6.42
N ASN A 234 -4.10 54.03 5.29
CA ASN A 234 -4.42 54.74 4.07
C ASN A 234 -5.70 54.14 3.44
N GLU A 235 -5.79 52.84 3.40
CA GLU A 235 -7.00 52.14 2.88
C GLU A 235 -8.20 52.42 3.79
N LEU A 236 -8.01 52.40 5.12
CA LEU A 236 -9.08 52.75 6.06
C LEU A 236 -9.54 54.18 5.91
N ARG A 237 -8.63 55.14 5.70
CA ARG A 237 -8.96 56.52 5.46
C ARG A 237 -9.71 56.69 4.14
N LYS A 238 -9.27 56.05 3.06
CA LYS A 238 -9.98 56.06 1.77
C LYS A 238 -11.42 55.50 1.90
N ALA A 239 -11.55 54.39 2.61
CA ALA A 239 -12.85 53.77 2.86
C ALA A 239 -13.78 54.71 3.66
N TYR A 240 -13.24 55.40 4.69
CA TYR A 240 -13.97 56.36 5.49
C TYR A 240 -14.42 57.56 4.63
N GLU A 241 -13.55 58.18 3.85
CA GLU A 241 -13.88 59.34 3.00
C GLU A 241 -14.92 58.95 1.93
N ALA A 242 -14.78 57.77 1.31
CA ALA A 242 -15.76 57.28 0.35
C ALA A 242 -17.15 57.06 1.01
N MET A 243 -17.14 56.51 2.21
CA MET A 243 -18.40 56.29 2.96
C MET A 243 -19.03 57.60 3.43
N LYS A 244 -18.21 58.56 3.89
CA LYS A 244 -18.63 59.88 4.33
C LYS A 244 -19.28 60.69 3.21
N ALA A 245 -18.81 60.54 1.97
CA ALA A 245 -19.41 61.16 0.81
C ALA A 245 -20.82 60.65 0.49
N VAL A 246 -21.15 59.43 0.84
CA VAL A 246 -22.43 58.77 0.57
C VAL A 246 -23.37 58.85 1.77
N ASN A 247 -22.87 58.51 2.97
CA ASN A 247 -23.63 58.46 4.21
C ASN A 247 -22.76 58.83 5.43
N PRO A 248 -22.75 60.09 5.87
CA PRO A 248 -21.94 60.54 6.98
C PRO A 248 -22.19 59.79 8.30
N ALA A 249 -23.45 59.40 8.57
CA ALA A 249 -23.79 58.69 9.80
C ALA A 249 -23.21 57.25 9.85
N GLU A 250 -23.13 56.59 8.72
CA GLU A 250 -22.49 55.29 8.63
C GLU A 250 -20.94 55.39 8.68
N ALA A 251 -20.38 56.49 8.15
CA ALA A 251 -18.93 56.74 8.26
C ALA A 251 -18.50 56.92 9.73
N GLU A 252 -19.29 57.60 10.56
CA GLU A 252 -19.00 57.71 12.00
C GLU A 252 -19.09 56.36 12.73
N LYS A 253 -20.09 55.55 12.39
CA LYS A 253 -20.20 54.19 12.91
C LYS A 253 -18.96 53.33 12.52
N PHE A 254 -18.53 53.46 11.29
CA PHE A 254 -17.30 52.79 10.81
C PHE A 254 -16.07 53.17 11.63
N LEU A 255 -15.87 54.48 11.91
CA LEU A 255 -14.77 54.91 12.77
C LEU A 255 -14.86 54.37 14.20
N ALA A 256 -16.05 54.35 14.79
CA ALA A 256 -16.28 53.80 16.12
C ALA A 256 -15.98 52.32 16.16
N MET A 257 -16.41 51.54 15.13
CA MET A 257 -16.10 50.12 15.00
C MET A 257 -14.59 49.91 14.86
N MET A 258 -13.89 50.67 14.06
CA MET A 258 -12.44 50.55 13.88
C MET A 258 -11.66 50.90 15.17
N ALA A 259 -12.13 51.86 15.95
CA ALA A 259 -11.57 52.16 17.25
C ALA A 259 -11.72 50.98 18.22
N GLU A 260 -12.86 50.30 18.23
CA GLU A 260 -13.06 49.10 19.04
C GLU A 260 -12.22 47.91 18.56
N VAL A 261 -12.07 47.71 17.23
CA VAL A 261 -11.19 46.70 16.67
C VAL A 261 -9.74 46.95 17.11
N ARG A 262 -9.25 48.19 17.03
CA ARG A 262 -7.89 48.57 17.51
C ARG A 262 -7.72 48.25 19.00
N LYS A 263 -8.70 48.63 19.81
CA LYS A 263 -8.67 48.39 21.25
C LYS A 263 -8.69 46.91 21.60
N SER A 264 -9.51 46.11 20.89
CA SER A 264 -9.55 44.66 21.07
C SER A 264 -8.25 44.00 20.62
N ALA A 265 -7.68 44.43 19.49
CA ALA A 265 -6.36 43.96 18.99
C ALA A 265 -5.24 44.29 19.97
N ALA A 266 -5.22 45.52 20.54
CA ALA A 266 -4.25 45.90 21.55
C ALA A 266 -4.36 45.06 22.83
N ARG A 267 -5.59 44.78 23.30
CA ARG A 267 -5.82 43.89 24.44
C ARG A 267 -5.37 42.45 24.15
N ALA A 268 -5.77 41.92 22.99
CA ALA A 268 -5.35 40.58 22.57
C ALA A 268 -3.82 40.47 22.51
N SER A 269 -3.15 41.49 21.99
CA SER A 269 -1.66 41.55 21.95
C SER A 269 -1.03 41.63 23.33
N ALA A 270 -1.63 42.37 24.28
CA ALA A 270 -1.14 42.49 25.65
C ALA A 270 -1.36 41.22 26.48
N GLU A 271 -2.44 40.50 26.20
CA GLU A 271 -2.81 39.26 26.90
C GLU A 271 -2.21 37.99 26.25
N ALA A 272 -1.63 38.14 25.03
CA ALA A 272 -1.06 37.03 24.31
C ALA A 272 0.11 36.40 25.09
N LYS A 273 -0.08 35.15 25.50
CA LYS A 273 1.01 34.36 26.07
C LYS A 273 2.03 34.06 24.98
N PRO A 274 3.34 34.04 25.32
CA PRO A 274 4.37 33.63 24.35
C PRO A 274 4.03 32.27 23.78
N VAL A 275 3.87 32.18 22.49
CA VAL A 275 3.68 30.90 21.81
C VAL A 275 5.03 30.19 21.83
N THR A 276 5.10 29.07 22.54
CA THR A 276 6.31 28.25 22.57
C THR A 276 6.32 27.28 21.40
N ASN A 277 7.48 27.13 20.77
CA ASN A 277 7.65 26.16 19.71
C ASN A 277 7.56 24.72 20.25
N GLY A 278 6.50 24.01 19.89
CA GLY A 278 6.24 22.66 20.37
C GLY A 278 7.28 21.62 19.95
N PHE A 279 8.10 21.92 18.92
CA PHE A 279 9.14 21.02 18.43
C PHE A 279 10.49 21.18 19.14
N ALA A 280 10.68 22.23 19.95
CA ALA A 280 11.95 22.47 20.66
C ALA A 280 12.33 21.29 21.57
N ARG A 281 11.40 20.81 22.39
CA ARG A 281 11.63 19.70 23.31
C ARG A 281 11.85 18.37 22.59
N PRO A 282 10.99 17.93 21.65
CA PRO A 282 11.23 16.70 20.86
C PRO A 282 12.58 16.70 20.14
N LEU A 283 13.00 17.81 19.57
CA LEU A 283 14.30 17.94 18.92
C LEU A 283 15.46 17.74 19.90
N GLN A 284 15.38 18.33 21.09
CA GLN A 284 16.38 18.12 22.14
C GLN A 284 16.41 16.66 22.62
N GLU A 285 15.26 16.01 22.76
CA GLU A 285 15.16 14.61 23.18
C GLU A 285 15.83 13.66 22.15
N VAL A 286 15.58 13.86 20.85
CA VAL A 286 16.21 13.05 19.80
C VAL A 286 17.73 13.26 19.79
N ARG A 287 18.22 14.50 19.89
CA ARG A 287 19.65 14.79 19.98
C ARG A 287 20.31 14.16 21.19
N ALA A 288 19.67 14.26 22.35
CA ALA A 288 20.16 13.67 23.59
C ALA A 288 20.19 12.14 23.53
N LEU A 289 19.14 11.53 22.95
CA LEU A 289 19.11 10.09 22.74
C LEU A 289 20.25 9.65 21.84
N ARG A 290 20.40 10.27 20.67
CA ARG A 290 21.46 9.95 19.70
C ARG A 290 22.86 10.07 20.32
N ALA A 291 23.11 11.11 21.14
CA ALA A 291 24.37 11.32 21.83
C ALA A 291 24.62 10.31 22.95
N SER A 292 23.60 9.69 23.52
CA SER A 292 23.71 8.72 24.62
C SER A 292 23.96 7.30 24.17
N LEU A 293 23.73 6.98 22.89
CA LEU A 293 23.91 5.64 22.35
C LEU A 293 25.37 5.38 21.95
N SER A 294 25.84 4.17 22.27
CA SER A 294 27.13 3.68 21.81
C SER A 294 27.16 3.43 20.29
N PRO A 295 28.36 3.38 19.65
CA PRO A 295 28.45 3.02 18.24
C PRO A 295 27.80 1.68 17.90
N ALA A 296 27.84 0.69 18.79
CA ALA A 296 27.20 -0.60 18.57
C ALA A 296 25.67 -0.51 18.58
N GLU A 297 25.10 0.31 19.48
CA GLU A 297 23.65 0.55 19.53
C GLU A 297 23.17 1.34 18.31
N LEU A 298 23.95 2.31 17.83
CA LEU A 298 23.64 3.06 16.62
C LEU A 298 23.63 2.19 15.36
N GLN A 299 24.32 1.06 15.36
CA GLN A 299 24.32 0.07 14.24
C GLN A 299 23.18 -0.96 14.36
N GLN A 300 22.48 -1.03 15.47
CA GLN A 300 21.33 -1.92 15.60
C GLN A 300 20.18 -1.46 14.69
N GLN A 301 19.33 -2.41 14.31
CA GLN A 301 18.15 -2.10 13.51
C GLN A 301 17.19 -1.18 14.29
N ALA A 302 16.79 -0.09 13.68
CA ALA A 302 15.83 0.85 14.24
C ALA A 302 14.45 0.23 14.47
N ARG A 303 13.73 0.81 15.43
CA ARG A 303 12.37 0.41 15.76
C ARG A 303 11.44 1.62 15.78
N GLU A 304 10.20 1.41 15.35
CA GLU A 304 9.19 2.46 15.34
C GLU A 304 8.95 3.03 16.74
N GLY A 305 8.85 4.36 16.85
CA GLY A 305 8.58 5.04 18.13
C GLY A 305 9.76 5.09 19.10
N TYR A 306 10.93 4.60 18.70
CA TYR A 306 12.15 4.72 19.52
C TYR A 306 12.84 6.08 19.31
N THR A 307 12.09 7.17 19.53
CA THR A 307 12.61 8.55 19.45
C THR A 307 12.55 9.27 20.77
N SER A 308 11.97 8.64 21.79
CA SER A 308 11.87 9.18 23.16
C SER A 308 12.55 8.27 24.18
N ARG A 309 12.99 8.87 25.30
CA ARG A 309 13.57 8.11 26.42
C ARG A 309 12.58 7.16 27.11
N THR A 310 11.28 7.32 26.84
CA THR A 310 10.22 6.48 27.41
C THR A 310 9.36 5.94 26.28
N PRO A 311 9.78 4.84 25.64
CA PRO A 311 8.97 4.21 24.61
C PRO A 311 7.65 3.70 25.19
N LEU A 312 6.57 3.77 24.39
CA LEU A 312 5.22 3.33 24.79
C LEU A 312 5.12 1.81 25.03
N ALA A 313 6.11 1.05 24.59
CA ALA A 313 6.19 -0.40 24.76
C ALA A 313 7.66 -0.82 24.96
N PRO A 314 7.93 -2.02 25.51
CA PRO A 314 9.27 -2.61 25.52
C PRO A 314 9.87 -2.60 24.11
N ILE A 315 11.14 -2.21 24.01
CA ILE A 315 11.83 -2.00 22.72
C ILE A 315 11.73 -3.24 21.82
N GLU A 316 11.84 -4.43 22.40
CA GLU A 316 11.80 -5.70 21.66
C GLU A 316 10.45 -5.95 20.95
N LYS A 317 9.39 -5.31 21.44
CA LYS A 317 8.02 -5.42 20.90
C LYS A 317 7.70 -4.35 19.86
N LEU A 318 8.54 -3.31 19.75
CA LEU A 318 8.35 -2.28 18.73
C LEU A 318 8.65 -2.83 17.34
N PRO A 319 7.87 -2.46 16.32
CA PRO A 319 8.12 -2.88 14.94
C PRO A 319 9.51 -2.46 14.47
N ARG A 320 10.22 -3.36 13.81
CA ARG A 320 11.52 -3.07 13.18
C ARG A 320 11.32 -2.22 11.93
N LEU A 321 12.31 -1.38 11.64
CA LEU A 321 12.28 -0.47 10.51
C LEU A 321 13.24 -0.92 9.41
N VAL A 322 12.82 -0.69 8.17
CA VAL A 322 13.60 -0.91 6.95
C VAL A 322 13.56 0.33 6.07
N LYS A 323 14.52 0.45 5.18
CA LYS A 323 14.57 1.42 4.09
C LYS A 323 14.76 0.70 2.76
N LEU A 324 14.45 1.37 1.66
CA LEU A 324 14.81 0.86 0.34
C LEU A 324 16.32 0.69 0.24
N ASP A 325 16.75 -0.44 -0.33
CA ASP A 325 18.17 -0.70 -0.57
C ASP A 325 18.65 0.14 -1.77
N PRO A 326 19.53 1.14 -1.56
CA PRO A 326 20.05 1.95 -2.66
C PRO A 326 20.91 1.15 -3.64
N SER A 327 21.43 -0.02 -3.21
CA SER A 327 22.23 -0.92 -4.05
C SER A 327 21.39 -1.94 -4.81
N PHE A 328 20.08 -2.01 -4.56
CA PHE A 328 19.21 -2.92 -5.32
C PHE A 328 19.21 -2.52 -6.79
N PRO A 329 19.43 -3.46 -7.72
CA PRO A 329 19.68 -3.16 -9.12
C PRO A 329 18.40 -2.77 -9.88
N TRP A 330 17.75 -1.69 -9.46
CA TRP A 330 16.68 -1.07 -10.23
C TRP A 330 17.23 -0.61 -11.57
N ASP A 331 16.91 -1.30 -12.65
CA ASP A 331 17.43 -0.96 -13.97
C ASP A 331 16.68 0.24 -14.57
N ARG A 332 17.05 1.44 -14.13
CA ARG A 332 16.45 2.69 -14.61
C ARG A 332 16.76 2.98 -16.08
N ALA A 333 17.86 2.43 -16.59
CA ALA A 333 18.27 2.60 -17.99
C ALA A 333 17.47 1.69 -18.92
N ASN A 334 17.02 0.54 -18.41
CA ASN A 334 16.24 -0.42 -19.20
C ASN A 334 14.86 -0.62 -18.55
N PRO A 335 13.88 0.19 -18.91
CA PRO A 335 12.52 0.12 -18.36
C PRO A 335 11.79 -1.21 -18.64
N ASN A 336 12.39 -2.04 -19.48
CA ASN A 336 11.81 -3.31 -19.93
C ASN A 336 12.16 -4.48 -19.00
N ARG A 337 12.89 -4.24 -17.93
CA ARG A 337 13.28 -5.30 -17.00
C ARG A 337 12.46 -5.25 -15.71
N ILE A 338 11.84 -6.38 -15.42
CA ILE A 338 11.21 -6.60 -14.10
C ILE A 338 12.29 -7.08 -13.15
N ARG A 339 12.55 -6.32 -12.08
CA ARG A 339 13.52 -6.68 -11.04
C ARG A 339 12.89 -7.25 -9.79
N MET A 340 11.63 -6.95 -9.59
CA MET A 340 10.83 -7.41 -8.48
C MET A 340 9.39 -7.64 -8.94
N MET A 341 8.74 -8.62 -8.34
CA MET A 341 7.34 -8.94 -8.51
C MET A 341 6.71 -9.27 -7.16
N GLU A 342 5.58 -8.67 -6.85
CA GLU A 342 4.72 -8.99 -5.72
C GLU A 342 3.47 -9.68 -6.27
N ILE A 343 3.15 -10.87 -5.75
CA ILE A 343 1.97 -11.62 -6.15
C ILE A 343 1.11 -11.91 -4.93
N HIS A 344 -0.17 -11.59 -5.04
CA HIS A 344 -1.15 -11.85 -3.99
C HIS A 344 -2.29 -12.70 -4.51
N PHE A 345 -2.66 -13.71 -3.73
CA PHE A 345 -3.79 -14.59 -4.00
C PHE A 345 -4.84 -14.37 -2.91
N SER A 346 -6.03 -13.98 -3.29
CA SER A 346 -7.14 -13.77 -2.36
C SER A 346 -8.38 -14.54 -2.79
N GLY A 347 -9.11 -15.07 -1.81
CA GLY A 347 -10.40 -15.74 -2.03
C GLY A 347 -11.37 -15.41 -0.90
N ARG A 348 -12.60 -15.08 -1.23
CA ARG A 348 -13.67 -14.80 -0.27
C ARG A 348 -14.34 -16.10 0.16
N GLY A 349 -14.28 -16.39 1.46
CA GLY A 349 -14.81 -17.60 2.02
C GLY A 349 -13.97 -18.86 1.71
N ALA A 350 -14.24 -19.93 2.45
CA ALA A 350 -13.43 -21.14 2.41
C ALA A 350 -13.26 -21.75 1.00
N PRO A 351 -14.30 -21.90 0.16
CA PRO A 351 -14.14 -22.52 -1.16
C PRO A 351 -13.13 -21.78 -2.05
N TYR A 352 -13.19 -20.43 -2.06
CA TYR A 352 -12.30 -19.64 -2.90
C TYR A 352 -10.90 -19.48 -2.31
N ALA A 353 -10.78 -19.43 -0.98
CA ALA A 353 -9.49 -19.44 -0.31
C ALA A 353 -8.74 -20.75 -0.55
N ASP A 354 -9.42 -21.90 -0.44
CA ASP A 354 -8.84 -23.21 -0.72
C ASP A 354 -8.47 -23.37 -2.21
N MET A 355 -9.28 -22.83 -3.09
CA MET A 355 -9.02 -22.78 -4.52
C MET A 355 -7.73 -21.99 -4.79
N MET A 356 -7.59 -20.78 -4.23
CA MET A 356 -6.39 -19.97 -4.43
C MET A 356 -5.15 -20.63 -3.84
N ARG A 357 -5.27 -21.33 -2.72
CA ARG A 357 -4.16 -22.12 -2.16
C ARG A 357 -3.70 -23.19 -3.14
N ARG A 358 -4.62 -23.97 -3.72
CA ARG A 358 -4.27 -24.97 -4.75
C ARG A 358 -3.62 -24.35 -5.98
N VAL A 359 -4.07 -23.15 -6.39
CA VAL A 359 -3.42 -22.41 -7.49
C VAL A 359 -1.97 -22.09 -7.13
N VAL A 360 -1.71 -21.58 -5.92
CA VAL A 360 -0.35 -21.32 -5.42
C VAL A 360 0.51 -22.58 -5.47
N ASP A 361 -0.04 -23.72 -5.02
CA ASP A 361 0.68 -25.00 -4.95
C ASP A 361 0.99 -25.61 -6.33
N THR A 362 0.19 -25.27 -7.35
CA THR A 362 0.31 -25.85 -8.71
C THR A 362 0.86 -24.85 -9.74
N LEU A 363 1.17 -23.61 -9.33
CA LEU A 363 1.69 -22.61 -10.24
C LEU A 363 3.14 -22.92 -10.62
N ASP A 364 3.46 -22.76 -11.90
CA ASP A 364 4.83 -22.83 -12.38
C ASP A 364 5.60 -21.55 -12.02
N TRP A 365 6.15 -21.56 -10.82
CA TRP A 365 6.91 -20.42 -10.28
C TRP A 365 8.18 -20.14 -11.08
N ALA A 366 8.80 -21.17 -11.69
CA ALA A 366 9.97 -20.99 -12.53
C ALA A 366 9.61 -20.26 -13.83
N ALA A 367 8.47 -20.57 -14.43
CA ALA A 367 7.96 -19.85 -15.59
C ALA A 367 7.60 -18.39 -15.25
N ILE A 368 7.00 -18.13 -14.07
CA ILE A 368 6.77 -16.76 -13.59
C ILE A 368 8.10 -16.01 -13.43
N GLU A 369 9.08 -16.59 -12.75
CA GLU A 369 10.41 -15.98 -12.60
C GLU A 369 11.09 -15.71 -13.95
N ALA A 370 10.91 -16.60 -14.92
CA ALA A 370 11.46 -16.42 -16.26
C ALA A 370 10.92 -15.18 -17.00
N THR A 371 9.74 -14.69 -16.63
CA THR A 371 9.18 -13.42 -17.18
C THR A 371 9.93 -12.19 -16.71
N MET A 372 10.77 -12.30 -15.68
CA MET A 372 11.54 -11.19 -15.09
C MET A 372 12.86 -10.91 -15.81
N ARG A 373 13.22 -11.68 -16.85
CA ARG A 373 14.51 -11.61 -17.55
C ARG A 373 14.54 -10.64 -18.72
#